data_5c989bc2ddf03883460d1889e7254c2b
#
_entry.id   5c989bc2ddf03883460d1889e7254c2b
#
_cell.length_a   1.000
_cell.length_b   1.000
_cell.length_c   1.000
_cell.angle_alpha   90.00
_cell.angle_beta   90.00
_cell.angle_gamma   90.00
#
_symmetry.space_group_name_H-M   'P 1'
#
loop_
_entity.id
_entity.type
_entity.pdbx_description
1 polymer ?
#
loop_
_entity_poly.entity_id
_entity_poly.type
_entity_poly.pdbx_seq_one_letter_code
_entity_poly.pdbx_strand_id
1 'polypeptide(L)'
;MEFDLTIDNYSLPDLVDFFHLTPTKKKYTRSDIELIEYELRTKILSSGQLNKQFQRDLINFLDDAKHILITNICKNTTNPSSIPDNYVLDGSNQMPLKEDPQSRNDELAIKQTTPFVYSQPSEFFPGKLNPLDTRIVTKCLNIDTKYRKNLYSTDSSDFTIQLPIKFNKVVSMQLASLEFPLSFYSISKSFGNNFFYIQIQHYPISADGVDLSGSVINSKKIVTVPDGNYTAQDFISTINSLFSPQNSDGSLVNLIDPFGYIAFTLDINNNGSGTGKATLSPNGVYKHAIYSIHLDFRKNENSIQDQTEISSRIGWNLGFIKPYYDASMSIIGDTVVEPAQTRYIYLAVEDFQNSSHNHFVNVFQESVLSPHILARISLKASYFSLLMDNDLPIVSEPRKYFGPVDVQRLRIRLYDDRGNIINMNHSNWSFCLNFKMLYDL
;
A
#
# COMPACT_ATOMS: atom_id res chain seq x y z
N MET A 1 48.39 -7.25 -18.80
CA MET A 1 48.24 -6.38 -19.99
C MET A 1 48.01 -4.99 -19.47
N GLU A 2 48.99 -4.11 -19.63
CA GLU A 2 48.75 -2.67 -19.43
C GLU A 2 47.95 -2.18 -20.62
N PHE A 3 46.73 -1.74 -20.41
CA PHE A 3 45.93 -1.05 -21.42
C PHE A 3 46.41 0.40 -21.45
N ASP A 4 46.91 0.84 -22.58
CA ASP A 4 47.21 2.25 -22.81
C ASP A 4 45.86 2.96 -23.09
N LEU A 5 45.48 3.90 -22.23
CA LEU A 5 44.25 4.68 -22.33
C LEU A 5 44.49 6.11 -22.89
N THR A 6 45.69 6.33 -23.46
CA THR A 6 46.02 7.62 -24.08
C THR A 6 45.49 7.65 -25.51
N ILE A 7 44.42 8.40 -25.75
CA ILE A 7 43.69 8.42 -27.03
C ILE A 7 44.59 8.81 -28.23
N ASP A 8 45.63 9.63 -28.01
CA ASP A 8 46.54 10.11 -29.04
C ASP A 8 47.43 9.00 -29.63
N ASN A 9 47.52 7.87 -28.96
CA ASN A 9 48.30 6.72 -29.41
C ASN A 9 47.53 5.77 -30.35
N TYR A 10 46.25 6.06 -30.59
CA TYR A 10 45.40 5.22 -31.45
C TYR A 10 45.10 5.92 -32.78
N SER A 11 45.30 5.17 -33.85
CA SER A 11 44.89 5.62 -35.18
C SER A 11 43.40 5.46 -35.44
N LEU A 12 42.84 6.18 -36.41
CA LEU A 12 41.41 6.07 -36.75
C LEU A 12 40.97 4.63 -37.09
N PRO A 13 41.76 3.79 -37.81
CA PRO A 13 41.45 2.38 -38.02
C PRO A 13 41.37 1.58 -36.71
N ASP A 14 42.27 1.84 -35.74
CA ASP A 14 42.28 1.13 -34.47
C ASP A 14 41.00 1.45 -33.65
N LEU A 15 40.51 2.68 -33.69
CA LEU A 15 39.29 3.08 -33.06
C LEU A 15 38.04 2.48 -33.75
N VAL A 16 38.08 2.32 -35.08
CA VAL A 16 37.06 1.64 -35.86
C VAL A 16 36.96 0.17 -35.47
N ASP A 17 38.11 -0.50 -35.34
CA ASP A 17 38.15 -1.89 -34.88
C ASP A 17 37.71 -2.06 -33.42
N PHE A 18 38.09 -1.12 -32.56
CA PHE A 18 37.72 -1.12 -31.15
C PHE A 18 36.17 -0.98 -30.96
N PHE A 19 35.54 -0.16 -31.78
CA PHE A 19 34.09 -0.03 -31.82
C PHE A 19 33.38 -1.12 -32.65
N HIS A 20 34.11 -2.12 -33.15
CA HIS A 20 33.61 -3.20 -34.00
C HIS A 20 32.78 -2.71 -35.19
N LEU A 21 33.19 -1.60 -35.79
CA LEU A 21 32.55 -1.04 -36.96
C LEU A 21 32.95 -1.87 -38.19
N THR A 22 32.06 -2.73 -38.67
CA THR A 22 32.34 -3.64 -39.79
C THR A 22 32.51 -2.87 -41.09
N PRO A 23 33.52 -3.16 -41.90
CA PRO A 23 33.77 -2.48 -43.18
C PRO A 23 32.71 -2.75 -44.26
N THR A 24 31.81 -3.67 -44.01
CA THR A 24 30.70 -4.03 -44.91
C THR A 24 29.54 -3.03 -44.92
N LYS A 25 29.40 -2.18 -43.91
CA LYS A 25 28.39 -1.11 -43.86
C LYS A 25 28.97 0.14 -44.48
N LYS A 26 28.47 0.51 -45.67
CA LYS A 26 29.03 1.62 -46.47
C LYS A 26 29.00 3.00 -45.81
N LYS A 27 28.20 3.24 -44.79
CA LYS A 27 28.15 4.52 -44.05
C LYS A 27 27.64 4.24 -42.63
N TYR A 28 28.31 4.83 -41.64
CA TYR A 28 27.84 4.86 -40.26
C TYR A 28 27.25 6.23 -39.95
N THR A 29 26.11 6.25 -39.29
CA THR A 29 25.49 7.47 -38.80
C THR A 29 26.00 7.77 -37.38
N ARG A 30 25.81 9.02 -36.94
CA ARG A 30 26.12 9.45 -35.60
C ARG A 30 25.42 8.56 -34.56
N SER A 31 24.15 8.25 -34.80
CA SER A 31 23.33 7.38 -33.92
C SER A 31 23.87 5.95 -33.82
N ASP A 32 24.45 5.41 -34.89
CA ASP A 32 25.06 4.06 -34.86
C ASP A 32 26.26 4.05 -33.91
N ILE A 33 27.10 5.08 -33.93
CA ILE A 33 28.29 5.19 -33.08
C ILE A 33 27.89 5.41 -31.61
N GLU A 34 26.90 6.24 -31.36
CA GLU A 34 26.37 6.50 -30.01
C GLU A 34 25.71 5.25 -29.40
N LEU A 35 25.06 4.42 -30.22
CA LEU A 35 24.48 3.15 -29.75
C LEU A 35 25.56 2.15 -29.33
N ILE A 36 26.61 1.99 -30.14
CA ILE A 36 27.73 1.07 -29.86
C ILE A 36 28.48 1.56 -28.61
N GLU A 37 28.72 2.85 -28.47
CA GLU A 37 29.35 3.40 -27.26
C GLU A 37 28.52 3.09 -26.02
N TYR A 38 27.20 3.26 -26.07
CA TYR A 38 26.30 2.94 -24.98
C TYR A 38 26.35 1.45 -24.59
N GLU A 39 26.40 0.55 -25.57
CA GLU A 39 26.53 -0.89 -25.32
C GLU A 39 27.88 -1.24 -24.63
N LEU A 40 28.98 -0.66 -25.11
CA LEU A 40 30.31 -0.86 -24.52
C LEU A 40 30.36 -0.29 -23.10
N ARG A 41 29.82 0.90 -22.88
CA ARG A 41 29.74 1.54 -21.56
C ARG A 41 28.93 0.68 -20.57
N THR A 42 27.80 0.12 -21.01
CA THR A 42 26.98 -0.76 -20.19
C THR A 42 27.72 -2.05 -19.81
N LYS A 43 28.49 -2.63 -20.74
CA LYS A 43 29.33 -3.80 -20.47
C LYS A 43 30.43 -3.50 -19.46
N ILE A 44 31.08 -2.34 -19.56
CA ILE A 44 32.13 -1.91 -18.63
C ILE A 44 31.54 -1.69 -17.22
N LEU A 45 30.39 -1.04 -17.12
CA LEU A 45 29.73 -0.79 -15.84
C LEU A 45 29.21 -2.08 -15.19
N SER A 46 28.78 -3.05 -15.99
CA SER A 46 28.30 -4.34 -15.49
C SER A 46 29.40 -5.33 -15.13
N SER A 47 30.64 -5.10 -15.57
CA SER A 47 31.78 -5.94 -15.25
C SER A 47 32.26 -5.68 -13.82
N GLY A 48 31.79 -6.45 -12.84
CA GLY A 48 32.15 -6.33 -11.42
C GLY A 48 33.60 -6.64 -11.06
N GLN A 49 34.48 -6.87 -12.07
CA GLN A 49 35.88 -7.26 -11.88
C GLN A 49 36.88 -6.11 -12.08
N LEU A 50 36.43 -4.94 -12.54
CA LEU A 50 37.29 -3.81 -12.84
C LEU A 50 37.38 -2.84 -11.65
N ASN A 51 38.59 -2.32 -11.40
CA ASN A 51 38.81 -1.26 -10.42
C ASN A 51 38.03 -0.01 -10.84
N LYS A 52 37.36 0.66 -9.88
CA LYS A 52 36.53 1.86 -10.12
C LYS A 52 37.26 3.01 -10.80
N GLN A 53 38.58 3.14 -10.55
CA GLN A 53 39.38 4.16 -11.21
C GLN A 53 39.63 3.79 -12.68
N PHE A 54 39.99 2.56 -12.95
CA PHE A 54 40.18 2.07 -14.32
C PHE A 54 38.87 2.09 -15.13
N GLN A 55 37.71 1.84 -14.48
CA GLN A 55 36.41 2.01 -15.14
C GLN A 55 36.15 3.46 -15.60
N ARG A 56 36.52 4.43 -14.76
CA ARG A 56 36.37 5.85 -15.11
C ARG A 56 37.27 6.25 -16.27
N ASP A 57 38.55 5.83 -16.21
CA ASP A 57 39.53 6.14 -17.24
C ASP A 57 39.14 5.51 -18.58
N LEU A 58 38.57 4.29 -18.54
CA LEU A 58 38.06 3.61 -19.74
C LEU A 58 36.81 4.27 -20.30
N ILE A 59 35.93 4.81 -19.46
CA ILE A 59 34.75 5.56 -19.90
C ILE A 59 35.16 6.88 -20.55
N ASN A 60 36.14 7.60 -20.00
CA ASN A 60 36.69 8.82 -20.59
C ASN A 60 37.31 8.52 -21.97
N PHE A 61 38.08 7.45 -22.06
CA PHE A 61 38.63 6.99 -23.34
C PHE A 61 37.58 6.68 -24.38
N LEU A 62 36.45 6.04 -23.99
CA LEU A 62 35.30 5.79 -24.88
C LEU A 62 34.65 7.06 -25.37
N ASP A 63 34.49 8.07 -24.51
CA ASP A 63 33.93 9.38 -24.88
C ASP A 63 34.82 10.11 -25.87
N ASP A 64 36.13 10.12 -25.66
CA ASP A 64 37.13 10.73 -26.56
C ASP A 64 37.18 10.01 -27.91
N ALA A 65 37.19 8.68 -27.90
CA ALA A 65 37.14 7.85 -29.11
C ALA A 65 35.89 8.07 -29.94
N LYS A 66 34.74 8.14 -29.28
CA LYS A 66 33.44 8.48 -29.91
C LYS A 66 33.51 9.85 -30.59
N HIS A 67 34.09 10.84 -29.93
CA HIS A 67 34.23 12.20 -30.47
C HIS A 67 35.10 12.22 -31.75
N ILE A 68 36.20 11.47 -31.76
CA ILE A 68 37.07 11.34 -32.91
C ILE A 68 36.36 10.63 -34.07
N LEU A 69 35.67 9.53 -33.80
CA LEU A 69 34.91 8.77 -34.80
C LEU A 69 33.79 9.59 -35.43
N ILE A 70 33.00 10.30 -34.62
CA ILE A 70 31.93 11.16 -35.13
C ILE A 70 32.52 12.28 -36.02
N THR A 71 33.62 12.88 -35.58
CA THR A 71 34.25 13.98 -36.29
C THR A 71 34.86 13.56 -37.64
N ASN A 72 35.40 12.35 -37.72
CA ASN A 72 36.10 11.89 -38.92
C ASN A 72 35.23 11.07 -39.88
N ILE A 73 34.31 10.25 -39.35
CA ILE A 73 33.47 9.36 -40.16
C ILE A 73 32.19 10.06 -40.62
N CYS A 74 31.61 10.94 -39.80
CA CYS A 74 30.35 11.62 -40.11
C CYS A 74 30.54 12.94 -40.87
N LYS A 75 31.77 13.50 -40.98
CA LYS A 75 32.06 14.76 -41.73
C LYS A 75 31.76 14.69 -43.23
N ASN A 76 31.65 13.50 -43.81
CA ASN A 76 31.40 13.35 -45.25
C ASN A 76 29.90 13.23 -45.60
N THR A 77 28.99 13.55 -44.69
CA THR A 77 27.52 13.35 -44.90
C THR A 77 26.68 14.58 -44.59
N THR A 78 27.28 15.74 -44.37
CA THR A 78 26.49 16.91 -44.08
C THR A 78 26.75 18.03 -45.08
N ASN A 79 25.95 18.08 -46.13
CA ASN A 79 25.38 19.37 -46.51
C ASN A 79 24.31 19.67 -45.43
N PRO A 80 24.43 20.79 -44.71
CA PRO A 80 23.45 21.14 -43.65
C PRO A 80 22.08 21.55 -44.18
N SER A 81 21.82 21.38 -45.46
CA SER A 81 20.61 21.84 -46.13
C SER A 81 19.62 20.73 -46.51
N SER A 82 19.82 19.50 -46.07
CA SER A 82 18.81 18.45 -46.25
C SER A 82 18.61 17.67 -44.96
N ILE A 83 17.98 18.34 -44.00
CA ILE A 83 17.12 17.64 -43.07
C ILE A 83 16.00 17.07 -43.94
N PRO A 84 15.74 15.76 -43.96
CA PRO A 84 14.58 15.26 -44.67
C PRO A 84 13.36 15.97 -44.11
N ASP A 85 12.56 16.59 -44.99
CA ASP A 85 11.32 17.30 -44.67
C ASP A 85 10.27 16.41 -43.91
N ASN A 86 10.67 15.23 -43.45
CA ASN A 86 9.84 14.21 -42.84
C ASN A 86 9.98 14.10 -41.34
N TYR A 87 10.75 14.95 -40.66
CA TYR A 87 10.80 14.96 -39.22
C TYR A 87 9.69 15.82 -38.64
N VAL A 88 8.51 15.22 -38.50
CA VAL A 88 7.47 15.72 -37.59
C VAL A 88 7.86 15.34 -36.19
N LEU A 89 8.30 16.28 -35.41
CA LEU A 89 8.86 16.09 -34.06
C LEU A 89 7.83 16.18 -32.95
N ASP A 90 6.55 16.17 -33.29
CA ASP A 90 5.50 16.35 -32.30
C ASP A 90 4.95 15.03 -31.74
N GLY A 91 5.50 13.88 -32.14
CA GLY A 91 4.98 12.57 -31.71
C GLY A 91 3.55 12.31 -32.14
N SER A 92 2.93 13.24 -32.85
CA SER A 92 1.69 12.97 -33.56
C SER A 92 2.05 12.27 -34.86
N ASN A 93 1.42 11.16 -35.14
CA ASN A 93 1.49 10.46 -36.44
C ASN A 93 0.82 11.28 -37.57
N GLN A 94 1.00 12.61 -37.56
CA GLN A 94 0.57 13.40 -38.69
C GLN A 94 1.60 13.20 -39.78
N MET A 95 1.16 12.54 -40.83
CA MET A 95 1.89 12.54 -42.09
C MET A 95 2.26 14.00 -42.46
N PRO A 96 3.46 14.20 -42.98
CA PRO A 96 3.78 15.51 -43.55
C PRO A 96 2.64 15.87 -44.51
N LEU A 97 2.02 16.99 -44.25
CA LEU A 97 0.99 17.52 -45.13
C LEU A 97 1.61 17.57 -46.52
N LYS A 98 1.13 16.69 -47.41
CA LYS A 98 1.48 16.81 -48.79
C LYS A 98 1.06 18.20 -49.22
N GLU A 99 2.00 18.95 -49.69
CA GLU A 99 1.74 20.28 -50.23
C GLU A 99 0.63 20.13 -51.28
N ASP A 100 -0.56 20.48 -50.90
CA ASP A 100 -1.60 20.80 -51.85
C ASP A 100 -1.33 22.25 -52.27
N PRO A 101 -0.91 22.49 -53.51
CA PRO A 101 -0.54 23.80 -53.94
C PRO A 101 -1.67 24.85 -53.90
N GLN A 102 -2.85 24.43 -53.46
CA GLN A 102 -4.02 25.27 -53.31
C GLN A 102 -4.39 25.63 -51.87
N SER A 103 -3.72 25.06 -50.86
CA SER A 103 -4.04 25.30 -49.46
C SER A 103 -3.05 26.30 -48.84
N ARG A 104 -3.40 27.56 -48.81
CA ARG A 104 -2.64 28.60 -48.07
C ARG A 104 -2.62 28.36 -46.56
N ASN A 105 -3.45 27.45 -46.05
CA ASN A 105 -3.50 27.16 -44.64
C ASN A 105 -2.32 26.30 -44.22
N ASP A 106 -1.76 25.50 -45.12
CA ASP A 106 -0.64 24.61 -44.81
C ASP A 106 0.65 25.38 -44.57
N GLU A 107 0.84 26.50 -45.28
CA GLU A 107 1.96 27.40 -45.00
C GLU A 107 1.90 28.02 -43.59
N LEU A 108 0.69 28.25 -43.07
CA LEU A 108 0.52 28.78 -41.72
C LEU A 108 0.75 27.67 -40.67
N ALA A 109 0.36 26.48 -40.95
CA ALA A 109 0.61 25.32 -40.09
C ALA A 109 2.11 25.00 -40.02
N ILE A 110 2.80 25.01 -41.14
CA ILE A 110 4.25 24.79 -41.21
C ILE A 110 4.99 25.91 -40.47
N LYS A 111 4.54 27.16 -40.61
CA LYS A 111 5.14 28.29 -39.89
C LYS A 111 4.88 28.25 -38.40
N GLN A 112 3.81 27.58 -37.94
CA GLN A 112 3.54 27.42 -36.53
C GLN A 112 4.36 26.30 -35.90
N THR A 113 4.75 25.32 -36.68
CA THR A 113 5.57 24.19 -36.17
C THR A 113 7.07 24.43 -36.29
N THR A 114 7.49 25.29 -37.22
CA THR A 114 8.91 25.65 -37.39
C THR A 114 9.58 26.38 -36.23
N PRO A 115 8.89 27.11 -35.37
CA PRO A 115 9.55 27.69 -34.20
C PRO A 115 9.87 26.69 -33.08
N PHE A 116 9.47 25.45 -33.21
CA PHE A 116 9.99 24.46 -32.30
C PHE A 116 11.45 24.17 -32.61
N VAL A 117 12.23 24.90 -31.97
CA VAL A 117 13.67 24.92 -32.03
C VAL A 117 14.21 23.73 -31.20
N TYR A 118 13.69 22.53 -31.46
CA TYR A 118 14.16 21.32 -30.80
C TYR A 118 15.57 20.94 -31.19
N SER A 119 15.96 21.40 -32.37
CA SER A 119 17.26 21.08 -32.93
C SER A 119 18.28 22.17 -32.74
N GLN A 120 17.92 23.31 -32.13
CA GLN A 120 18.96 24.25 -31.76
C GLN A 120 19.78 23.61 -30.63
N PRO A 121 21.06 23.41 -30.84
CA PRO A 121 21.95 23.07 -29.75
C PRO A 121 21.71 24.09 -28.65
N SER A 122 21.44 23.60 -27.43
CA SER A 122 21.23 24.51 -26.32
C SER A 122 22.46 25.40 -26.24
N GLU A 123 22.27 26.72 -26.43
CA GLU A 123 23.31 27.72 -26.26
C GLU A 123 23.74 27.86 -24.79
N PHE A 124 23.33 26.89 -23.96
CA PHE A 124 23.65 26.89 -22.56
C PHE A 124 25.06 26.35 -22.34
N PHE A 125 25.91 27.27 -21.93
CA PHE A 125 27.24 26.93 -21.47
C PHE A 125 27.20 25.98 -20.27
N PRO A 126 28.23 25.14 -20.08
CA PRO A 126 28.35 24.35 -18.88
C PRO A 126 28.15 25.20 -17.61
N GLY A 127 27.21 24.80 -16.76
CA GLY A 127 26.85 25.56 -15.55
C GLY A 127 25.67 26.52 -15.67
N LYS A 128 25.16 26.83 -16.87
CA LYS A 128 23.85 27.48 -17.02
C LYS A 128 22.73 26.49 -17.03
N LEU A 129 21.64 26.82 -16.33
CA LEU A 129 20.42 26.02 -16.36
C LEU A 129 19.75 26.12 -17.71
N ASN A 130 19.49 24.96 -18.32
CA ASN A 130 18.64 24.89 -19.49
C ASN A 130 17.19 25.20 -19.04
N PRO A 131 16.52 26.26 -19.54
CA PRO A 131 15.16 26.55 -19.14
C PRO A 131 14.14 25.51 -19.61
N LEU A 132 14.53 24.62 -20.52
CA LEU A 132 13.72 23.48 -20.93
C LEU A 132 13.90 22.27 -20.00
N ASP A 133 14.92 22.30 -19.16
CA ASP A 133 15.26 21.22 -18.24
C ASP A 133 14.74 21.56 -16.84
N THR A 134 13.52 21.11 -16.55
CA THR A 134 12.89 21.35 -15.26
C THR A 134 13.56 20.48 -14.20
N ARG A 135 14.29 21.11 -13.29
CA ARG A 135 14.88 20.41 -12.15
C ARG A 135 13.82 20.05 -11.12
N ILE A 136 13.85 18.81 -10.66
CA ILE A 136 13.01 18.32 -9.59
C ILE A 136 13.85 18.23 -8.32
N VAL A 137 13.37 18.86 -7.26
CA VAL A 137 13.93 18.76 -5.91
C VAL A 137 12.99 17.95 -5.05
N THR A 138 13.55 17.02 -4.26
CA THR A 138 12.78 16.28 -3.27
C THR A 138 12.93 16.92 -1.90
N LYS A 139 11.80 17.26 -1.26
CA LYS A 139 11.75 17.66 0.15
C LYS A 139 11.04 16.58 0.95
N CYS A 140 11.61 16.26 2.11
CA CYS A 140 11.02 15.34 3.08
C CYS A 140 10.25 16.14 4.14
N LEU A 141 9.01 15.75 4.39
CA LEU A 141 8.18 16.26 5.47
C LEU A 141 8.04 15.16 6.52
N ASN A 142 8.65 15.34 7.68
CA ASN A 142 8.48 14.44 8.81
C ASN A 142 7.30 14.88 9.65
N ILE A 143 6.39 13.97 9.95
CA ILE A 143 5.19 14.19 10.76
C ILE A 143 5.20 13.17 11.90
N ASP A 144 5.28 13.67 13.13
CA ASP A 144 5.14 12.87 14.33
C ASP A 144 3.90 13.35 15.09
N THR A 145 2.93 12.47 15.25
CA THR A 145 1.64 12.78 15.88
C THR A 145 1.77 13.12 17.37
N LYS A 146 2.89 12.80 17.99
CA LYS A 146 3.21 13.18 19.37
C LYS A 146 3.23 14.71 19.55
N TYR A 147 3.58 15.46 18.50
CA TYR A 147 3.66 16.92 18.54
C TYR A 147 2.42 17.62 17.97
N ARG A 148 1.32 16.88 17.75
CA ARG A 148 0.09 17.50 17.27
C ARG A 148 -0.50 18.47 18.30
N LYS A 149 -1.14 19.51 17.81
CA LYS A 149 -1.81 20.49 18.69
C LYS A 149 -3.00 19.84 19.40
N ASN A 150 -3.23 20.24 20.65
CA ASN A 150 -4.35 19.76 21.46
C ASN A 150 -4.39 18.24 21.60
N LEU A 151 -3.26 17.64 21.97
CA LEU A 151 -3.04 16.19 22.08
C LEU A 151 -4.19 15.45 22.79
N TYR A 152 -4.80 16.07 23.83
CA TYR A 152 -5.86 15.47 24.64
C TYR A 152 -7.25 15.50 24.00
N SER A 153 -7.45 16.35 22.99
CA SER A 153 -8.74 16.54 22.32
C SER A 153 -8.74 16.16 20.84
N THR A 154 -7.59 15.72 20.33
CA THR A 154 -7.43 15.33 18.93
C THR A 154 -6.99 13.88 18.84
N ASP A 155 -7.46 13.19 17.82
CA ASP A 155 -7.06 11.80 17.54
C ASP A 155 -5.79 11.74 16.70
N SER A 156 -4.97 10.71 16.93
CA SER A 156 -3.78 10.48 16.12
C SER A 156 -4.11 9.88 14.74
N SER A 157 -5.32 9.38 14.58
CA SER A 157 -5.82 8.77 13.33
C SER A 157 -6.69 9.68 12.46
N ASP A 158 -7.10 10.86 12.97
CA ASP A 158 -7.76 11.90 12.16
C ASP A 158 -7.36 13.28 12.67
N PHE A 159 -6.50 13.96 11.94
CA PHE A 159 -6.04 15.30 12.31
C PHE A 159 -5.66 16.13 11.09
N THR A 160 -5.70 17.45 11.27
CA THR A 160 -5.32 18.41 10.24
C THR A 160 -4.09 19.18 10.71
N ILE A 161 -3.13 19.35 9.81
CA ILE A 161 -1.91 20.13 10.06
C ILE A 161 -1.80 21.27 9.06
N GLN A 162 -1.35 22.40 9.56
CA GLN A 162 -0.86 23.51 8.75
C GLN A 162 0.66 23.37 8.65
N LEU A 163 1.18 23.31 7.42
CA LEU A 163 2.62 23.19 7.21
C LEU A 163 3.33 24.48 7.64
N PRO A 164 4.50 24.36 8.28
CA PRO A 164 5.28 25.53 8.71
C PRO A 164 5.80 26.34 7.51
N ILE A 165 5.99 25.68 6.38
CA ILE A 165 6.46 26.26 5.13
C ILE A 165 5.49 25.78 4.03
N LYS A 166 5.07 26.69 3.17
CA LYS A 166 4.31 26.35 1.97
C LYS A 166 5.22 25.63 0.97
N PHE A 167 4.78 24.47 0.48
CA PHE A 167 5.44 23.74 -0.57
C PHE A 167 4.85 24.16 -1.90
N ASN A 168 5.62 24.93 -2.67
CA ASN A 168 5.20 25.47 -3.97
C ASN A 168 5.60 24.50 -5.09
N LYS A 169 4.77 24.47 -6.14
CA LYS A 169 5.04 23.69 -7.37
C LYS A 169 5.33 22.22 -7.11
N VAL A 170 4.55 21.60 -6.23
CA VAL A 170 4.62 20.16 -5.97
C VAL A 170 4.06 19.41 -7.18
N VAL A 171 4.80 18.43 -7.68
CA VAL A 171 4.40 17.55 -8.79
C VAL A 171 4.05 16.14 -8.36
N SER A 172 4.57 15.71 -7.20
CA SER A 172 4.16 14.42 -6.61
C SER A 172 4.39 14.37 -5.10
N MET A 173 3.62 13.51 -4.44
CA MET A 173 3.71 13.20 -3.02
C MET A 173 3.72 11.68 -2.84
N GLN A 174 4.59 11.17 -1.95
CA GLN A 174 4.74 9.74 -1.68
C GLN A 174 5.06 9.48 -0.22
N LEU A 175 4.54 8.39 0.34
CA LEU A 175 4.94 7.92 1.66
C LEU A 175 6.35 7.33 1.58
N ALA A 176 7.25 7.80 2.43
CA ALA A 176 8.66 7.41 2.43
C ALA A 176 8.99 6.42 3.56
N SER A 177 8.58 6.73 4.78
CA SER A 177 8.78 5.87 5.95
C SER A 177 7.59 5.94 6.88
N LEU A 178 7.49 4.94 7.75
CA LEU A 178 6.43 4.82 8.73
C LEU A 178 6.96 4.12 9.99
N GLU A 179 6.69 4.69 11.14
CA GLU A 179 6.85 4.10 12.46
C GLU A 179 5.47 4.04 13.13
N PHE A 180 4.87 2.86 13.14
CA PHE A 180 3.48 2.67 13.50
C PHE A 180 3.32 1.62 14.61
N PRO A 181 2.86 1.99 15.83
CA PRO A 181 2.59 1.04 16.89
C PRO A 181 1.27 0.30 16.59
N LEU A 182 1.29 -1.03 16.66
CA LEU A 182 0.09 -1.86 16.54
C LEU A 182 -0.69 -1.88 17.87
N SER A 183 -1.21 -0.73 18.25
CA SER A 183 -1.87 -0.49 19.54
C SER A 183 -3.40 -0.52 19.46
N PHE A 184 -3.98 -0.53 18.29
CA PHE A 184 -5.42 -0.67 18.12
C PHE A 184 -5.89 -2.11 18.41
N TYR A 185 -7.12 -2.24 18.87
CA TYR A 185 -7.71 -3.54 19.19
C TYR A 185 -8.43 -4.12 17.98
N SER A 186 -8.17 -5.39 17.69
CA SER A 186 -8.87 -6.12 16.62
C SER A 186 -10.30 -6.48 17.02
N ILE A 187 -10.54 -6.75 18.30
CA ILE A 187 -11.87 -6.92 18.88
C ILE A 187 -12.15 -5.71 19.73
N SER A 188 -13.15 -4.92 19.35
CA SER A 188 -13.49 -3.70 20.10
C SER A 188 -14.90 -3.25 19.90
N LYS A 189 -15.40 -2.52 20.88
CA LYS A 189 -16.70 -1.84 20.83
C LYS A 189 -16.74 -0.82 19.68
N SER A 190 -15.63 -0.13 19.41
CA SER A 190 -15.54 0.87 18.34
C SER A 190 -15.75 0.28 16.95
N PHE A 191 -15.34 -0.96 16.72
CA PHE A 191 -15.60 -1.70 15.49
C PHE A 191 -16.96 -2.41 15.48
N GLY A 192 -17.66 -2.51 16.64
CA GLY A 192 -18.92 -3.21 16.76
C GLY A 192 -18.80 -4.73 16.62
N ASN A 193 -17.61 -5.28 16.81
CA ASN A 193 -17.30 -6.70 16.66
C ASN A 193 -16.95 -7.40 17.98
N ASN A 194 -17.39 -6.85 19.12
CA ASN A 194 -17.03 -7.40 20.44
C ASN A 194 -18.19 -8.11 21.13
N PHE A 195 -19.33 -8.35 20.47
CA PHE A 195 -20.48 -9.01 21.11
C PHE A 195 -21.26 -9.91 20.15
N PHE A 196 -22.02 -10.84 20.70
CA PHE A 196 -22.99 -11.67 20.00
C PHE A 196 -24.13 -12.09 20.92
N TYR A 197 -25.22 -12.56 20.33
CA TYR A 197 -26.37 -13.08 21.04
C TYR A 197 -26.35 -14.58 21.01
N ILE A 198 -26.61 -15.18 22.18
CA ILE A 198 -26.80 -16.61 22.34
C ILE A 198 -28.15 -16.88 22.98
N GLN A 199 -28.82 -17.87 22.47
CA GLN A 199 -30.07 -18.36 23.03
C GLN A 199 -29.94 -19.87 23.23
N ILE A 200 -30.39 -20.36 24.38
CA ILE A 200 -30.38 -21.78 24.75
C ILE A 200 -31.78 -22.19 25.10
N GLN A 201 -32.22 -23.32 24.55
CA GLN A 201 -33.38 -24.03 25.02
C GLN A 201 -32.89 -25.17 25.92
N HIS A 202 -33.39 -25.23 27.13
CA HIS A 202 -32.93 -26.19 28.12
C HIS A 202 -34.05 -26.68 29.01
N TYR A 203 -33.87 -27.86 29.58
CA TYR A 203 -34.74 -28.38 30.66
C TYR A 203 -34.43 -27.60 31.96
N PRO A 204 -35.40 -27.59 32.92
CA PRO A 204 -35.18 -26.95 34.21
C PRO A 204 -33.96 -27.55 34.94
N ILE A 205 -33.06 -26.69 35.40
CA ILE A 205 -31.89 -27.07 36.21
C ILE A 205 -32.13 -26.59 37.63
N SER A 206 -31.98 -27.47 38.60
CA SER A 206 -32.07 -27.18 40.02
C SER A 206 -30.81 -27.63 40.77
N ALA A 207 -30.71 -27.31 42.04
CA ALA A 207 -29.59 -27.79 42.88
C ALA A 207 -29.57 -29.30 42.99
N ASP A 208 -30.70 -29.96 42.86
CA ASP A 208 -30.88 -31.43 42.98
C ASP A 208 -30.67 -32.18 41.65
N GLY A 209 -30.57 -31.45 40.53
CA GLY A 209 -30.36 -32.04 39.21
C GLY A 209 -31.18 -31.39 38.09
N VAL A 210 -31.35 -32.10 36.99
CA VAL A 210 -32.09 -31.69 35.81
C VAL A 210 -33.44 -32.37 35.74
N ASP A 211 -34.50 -31.61 35.61
CA ASP A 211 -35.85 -32.16 35.41
C ASP A 211 -36.15 -32.31 33.90
N LEU A 212 -35.90 -33.50 33.36
CA LEU A 212 -36.15 -33.83 31.95
C LEU A 212 -37.66 -33.97 31.62
N SER A 213 -38.52 -34.02 32.62
CA SER A 213 -39.99 -34.04 32.43
C SER A 213 -40.62 -32.63 32.39
N GLY A 214 -39.87 -31.64 32.81
CA GLY A 214 -40.29 -30.24 32.80
C GLY A 214 -40.39 -29.65 31.41
N SER A 215 -41.08 -28.51 31.32
CA SER A 215 -41.19 -27.74 30.09
C SER A 215 -39.87 -27.11 29.72
N VAL A 216 -39.50 -27.13 28.44
CA VAL A 216 -38.30 -26.49 27.94
C VAL A 216 -38.35 -24.99 28.16
N ILE A 217 -37.31 -24.45 28.78
CA ILE A 217 -37.10 -23.02 29.06
C ILE A 217 -36.24 -22.42 28.00
N ASN A 218 -36.52 -21.19 27.65
CA ASN A 218 -35.76 -20.44 26.66
C ASN A 218 -34.98 -19.29 27.33
N SER A 219 -33.67 -19.42 27.43
CA SER A 219 -32.75 -18.45 28.03
C SER A 219 -31.95 -17.75 26.97
N LYS A 220 -31.83 -16.41 27.10
CA LYS A 220 -31.11 -15.55 26.15
C LYS A 220 -30.06 -14.73 26.87
N LYS A 221 -28.90 -14.57 26.23
CA LYS A 221 -27.80 -13.77 26.76
C LYS A 221 -27.09 -13.02 25.65
N ILE A 222 -26.57 -11.83 25.99
CA ILE A 222 -25.60 -11.11 25.19
C ILE A 222 -24.23 -11.41 25.80
N VAL A 223 -23.32 -11.91 24.98
CA VAL A 223 -21.94 -12.13 25.39
C VAL A 223 -21.13 -10.96 24.82
N THR A 224 -20.53 -10.16 25.70
CA THR A 224 -19.71 -9.02 25.32
C THR A 224 -18.27 -9.28 25.70
N VAL A 225 -17.40 -9.42 24.73
CA VAL A 225 -15.97 -9.64 24.90
C VAL A 225 -15.28 -8.32 25.19
N PRO A 226 -14.37 -8.23 26.17
CA PRO A 226 -13.58 -7.04 26.41
C PRO A 226 -12.77 -6.64 25.18
N ASP A 227 -12.58 -5.33 24.98
CA ASP A 227 -11.76 -4.80 23.91
C ASP A 227 -10.31 -5.31 24.08
N GLY A 228 -9.71 -5.81 22.98
CA GLY A 228 -8.36 -6.36 23.04
C GLY A 228 -7.89 -7.05 21.76
N ASN A 229 -6.68 -7.54 21.85
CA ASN A 229 -6.04 -8.39 20.86
C ASN A 229 -5.84 -9.77 21.45
N TYR A 230 -6.35 -10.79 20.79
CA TYR A 230 -6.40 -12.15 21.28
C TYR A 230 -5.68 -13.11 20.36
N THR A 231 -5.03 -14.13 20.93
CA THR A 231 -4.76 -15.36 20.17
C THR A 231 -6.07 -16.14 20.01
N ALA A 232 -6.15 -17.07 19.09
CA ALA A 232 -7.36 -17.89 18.91
C ALA A 232 -7.73 -18.64 20.20
N GLN A 233 -6.73 -19.13 20.93
CA GLN A 233 -6.93 -19.85 22.19
C GLN A 233 -7.44 -18.93 23.31
N ASP A 234 -6.82 -17.74 23.47
CA ASP A 234 -7.23 -16.77 24.49
C ASP A 234 -8.63 -16.23 24.20
N PHE A 235 -8.95 -16.04 22.91
CA PHE A 235 -10.26 -15.59 22.48
C PHE A 235 -11.37 -16.55 22.90
N ILE A 236 -11.19 -17.83 22.62
CA ILE A 236 -12.13 -18.89 23.01
C ILE A 236 -12.22 -19.01 24.54
N SER A 237 -11.10 -19.00 25.26
CA SER A 237 -11.09 -19.08 26.71
C SER A 237 -11.78 -17.88 27.37
N THR A 238 -11.56 -16.69 26.84
CA THR A 238 -12.24 -15.47 27.32
C THR A 238 -13.74 -15.56 27.11
N ILE A 239 -14.21 -16.00 25.93
CA ILE A 239 -15.66 -16.16 25.67
C ILE A 239 -16.27 -17.18 26.62
N ASN A 240 -15.61 -18.33 26.86
CA ASN A 240 -16.09 -19.34 27.77
C ASN A 240 -16.25 -18.81 29.19
N SER A 241 -15.31 -17.98 29.66
CA SER A 241 -15.42 -17.37 31.00
C SER A 241 -16.58 -16.37 31.12
N LEU A 242 -17.07 -15.84 29.99
CA LEU A 242 -18.20 -14.90 29.94
C LEU A 242 -19.56 -15.60 29.88
N PHE A 243 -19.61 -16.91 29.59
CA PHE A 243 -20.86 -17.63 29.55
C PHE A 243 -21.51 -17.75 30.94
N SER A 244 -20.74 -18.15 31.94
CA SER A 244 -21.18 -18.16 33.32
C SER A 244 -20.03 -17.86 34.25
N PRO A 245 -20.24 -17.05 35.33
CA PRO A 245 -19.21 -16.77 36.32
C PRO A 245 -18.68 -18.09 36.95
N GLN A 246 -17.34 -18.16 37.07
CA GLN A 246 -16.64 -19.28 37.66
C GLN A 246 -15.89 -18.84 38.92
N ASN A 247 -15.78 -19.74 39.89
CA ASN A 247 -14.91 -19.59 41.03
C ASN A 247 -13.43 -19.75 40.61
N SER A 248 -12.51 -19.45 41.52
CA SER A 248 -11.07 -19.60 41.26
C SER A 248 -10.62 -21.05 41.01
N ASP A 249 -11.42 -22.03 41.42
CA ASP A 249 -11.21 -23.48 41.16
C ASP A 249 -11.84 -23.95 39.83
N GLY A 250 -12.45 -23.05 39.05
CA GLY A 250 -13.15 -23.38 37.80
C GLY A 250 -14.56 -23.93 37.97
N SER A 251 -15.09 -24.06 39.19
CA SER A 251 -16.47 -24.43 39.42
C SER A 251 -17.42 -23.27 39.12
N LEU A 252 -18.66 -23.57 38.69
CA LEU A 252 -19.67 -22.57 38.46
C LEU A 252 -20.09 -21.87 39.76
N VAL A 253 -20.17 -20.55 39.75
CA VAL A 253 -20.72 -19.76 40.87
C VAL A 253 -22.22 -20.06 41.05
N ASN A 254 -22.93 -20.24 39.91
CA ASN A 254 -24.33 -20.55 39.88
C ASN A 254 -24.59 -21.87 39.10
N LEU A 255 -24.89 -22.94 39.80
CA LEU A 255 -25.18 -24.26 39.22
C LEU A 255 -26.49 -24.33 38.44
N ILE A 256 -27.37 -23.34 38.60
CA ILE A 256 -28.65 -23.27 37.91
C ILE A 256 -28.53 -22.53 36.57
N ASP A 257 -27.42 -21.81 36.34
CA ASP A 257 -27.20 -21.03 35.09
C ASP A 257 -26.96 -22.00 33.90
N PRO A 258 -27.90 -22.07 32.92
CA PRO A 258 -27.76 -22.94 31.78
C PRO A 258 -26.55 -22.61 30.89
N PHE A 259 -26.09 -21.36 30.89
CA PHE A 259 -24.92 -20.95 30.12
C PHE A 259 -23.59 -21.51 30.65
N GLY A 260 -23.58 -22.02 31.90
CA GLY A 260 -22.43 -22.73 32.44
C GLY A 260 -22.24 -24.14 31.87
N TYR A 261 -23.21 -24.64 31.11
CA TYR A 261 -23.17 -25.99 30.54
C TYR A 261 -23.01 -26.02 29.03
N ILE A 262 -22.47 -24.96 28.50
CA ILE A 262 -21.99 -24.85 27.10
C ILE A 262 -20.57 -24.33 27.08
N ALA A 263 -19.80 -24.73 26.10
CA ALA A 263 -18.47 -24.18 25.88
C ALA A 263 -18.08 -24.20 24.40
N PHE A 264 -17.31 -23.25 24.02
CA PHE A 264 -16.53 -23.32 22.80
C PHE A 264 -15.28 -24.18 23.01
N THR A 265 -14.99 -25.03 22.07
CA THR A 265 -13.73 -25.76 21.96
C THR A 265 -13.05 -25.38 20.66
N LEU A 266 -11.73 -25.25 20.67
CA LEU A 266 -10.93 -24.96 19.49
C LEU A 266 -10.20 -26.24 19.08
N ASP A 267 -10.36 -26.66 17.85
CA ASP A 267 -9.69 -27.85 17.32
C ASP A 267 -8.25 -27.50 16.88
N ILE A 268 -7.40 -27.33 17.90
CA ILE A 268 -5.95 -27.15 17.75
C ILE A 268 -5.23 -27.97 18.78
N ASN A 269 -4.32 -28.84 18.37
CA ASN A 269 -3.44 -29.61 19.23
C ASN A 269 -2.21 -28.79 19.66
N ASN A 270 -1.50 -29.25 20.69
CA ASN A 270 -0.33 -28.59 21.26
C ASN A 270 0.81 -28.33 20.24
N ASN A 271 0.86 -29.09 19.16
CA ASN A 271 1.81 -28.93 18.04
C ASN A 271 1.23 -28.15 16.85
N GLY A 272 0.10 -27.47 17.03
CA GLY A 272 -0.53 -26.62 16.00
C GLY A 272 -1.26 -27.40 14.91
N SER A 273 -1.44 -28.71 15.04
CA SER A 273 -2.28 -29.50 14.14
C SER A 273 -3.76 -29.40 14.56
N GLY A 274 -4.65 -29.61 13.60
CA GLY A 274 -6.10 -29.50 13.79
C GLY A 274 -6.73 -28.66 12.68
N THR A 275 -8.04 -28.52 12.74
CA THR A 275 -8.78 -27.69 11.74
C THR A 275 -8.79 -26.21 12.05
N GLY A 276 -8.43 -25.82 13.28
CA GLY A 276 -8.51 -24.43 13.75
C GLY A 276 -9.93 -23.88 13.90
N LYS A 277 -10.94 -24.75 13.85
CA LYS A 277 -12.35 -24.33 13.93
C LYS A 277 -12.84 -24.33 15.38
N ALA A 278 -13.72 -23.38 15.68
CA ALA A 278 -14.46 -23.36 16.93
C ALA A 278 -15.69 -24.26 16.84
N THR A 279 -15.95 -25.00 17.90
CA THR A 279 -17.17 -25.78 18.07
C THR A 279 -17.85 -25.40 19.38
N LEU A 280 -19.08 -24.90 19.31
CA LEU A 280 -19.93 -24.66 20.49
C LEU A 280 -20.76 -25.90 20.77
N SER A 281 -20.64 -26.44 21.95
CA SER A 281 -21.36 -27.67 22.34
C SER A 281 -21.72 -27.68 23.81
N PRO A 282 -22.72 -28.46 24.21
CA PRO A 282 -23.01 -28.74 25.61
C PRO A 282 -21.80 -29.35 26.33
N ASN A 283 -21.49 -28.84 27.50
CA ASN A 283 -20.35 -29.29 28.33
C ASN A 283 -20.71 -29.35 29.81
N GLY A 284 -19.91 -30.06 30.61
CA GLY A 284 -20.08 -30.15 32.05
C GLY A 284 -21.10 -31.20 32.50
N VAL A 285 -21.43 -31.17 33.80
CA VAL A 285 -22.26 -32.20 34.47
C VAL A 285 -23.68 -32.23 33.93
N TYR A 286 -24.29 -31.06 33.74
CA TYR A 286 -25.67 -30.93 33.27
C TYR A 286 -25.78 -30.63 31.78
N LYS A 287 -24.79 -31.02 30.96
CA LYS A 287 -24.83 -30.90 29.50
C LYS A 287 -26.09 -31.47 28.85
N HIS A 288 -26.67 -32.48 29.45
CA HIS A 288 -27.90 -33.15 28.98
C HIS A 288 -29.18 -32.32 29.22
N ALA A 289 -29.08 -31.23 30.01
CA ALA A 289 -30.17 -30.26 30.13
C ALA A 289 -30.35 -29.42 28.87
N ILE A 290 -29.29 -29.24 28.06
CA ILE A 290 -29.33 -28.41 26.90
C ILE A 290 -30.04 -29.12 25.74
N TYR A 291 -31.12 -28.54 25.26
CA TYR A 291 -31.94 -29.08 24.17
C TYR A 291 -31.51 -28.53 22.81
N SER A 292 -31.32 -27.20 22.71
CA SER A 292 -30.80 -26.58 21.50
C SER A 292 -30.00 -25.30 21.80
N ILE A 293 -29.10 -24.95 20.90
CA ILE A 293 -28.26 -23.75 20.98
C ILE A 293 -28.45 -22.95 19.72
N HIS A 294 -28.61 -21.65 19.88
CA HIS A 294 -28.73 -20.71 18.78
C HIS A 294 -27.72 -19.59 18.94
N LEU A 295 -26.99 -19.27 17.87
CA LEU A 295 -26.11 -18.10 17.74
C LEU A 295 -26.71 -17.09 16.79
N ASP A 296 -26.79 -15.84 17.22
CA ASP A 296 -27.36 -14.75 16.42
C ASP A 296 -26.38 -13.58 16.36
N PHE A 297 -25.84 -13.33 15.19
CA PHE A 297 -24.91 -12.24 14.88
C PHE A 297 -25.59 -11.08 14.14
N ARG A 298 -26.90 -11.10 13.92
CA ARG A 298 -27.65 -10.12 13.12
C ARG A 298 -27.97 -8.84 13.87
N LYS A 299 -27.85 -8.85 15.18
CA LYS A 299 -28.34 -7.77 16.05
C LYS A 299 -27.23 -6.83 16.44
N ASN A 300 -27.57 -5.57 16.59
CA ASN A 300 -26.70 -4.57 17.19
C ASN A 300 -26.75 -4.59 18.73
N GLU A 301 -25.97 -3.75 19.41
CA GLU A 301 -25.94 -3.66 20.89
C GLU A 301 -27.33 -3.43 21.54
N ASN A 302 -28.27 -2.83 20.82
CA ASN A 302 -29.64 -2.54 21.29
C ASN A 302 -30.62 -3.67 21.00
N SER A 303 -30.12 -4.87 20.64
CA SER A 303 -30.96 -6.03 20.28
C SER A 303 -31.80 -5.87 19.02
N ILE A 304 -31.53 -4.83 18.23
CA ILE A 304 -32.20 -4.55 16.97
C ILE A 304 -31.41 -5.19 15.83
N GLN A 305 -32.10 -5.90 14.95
CA GLN A 305 -31.50 -6.44 13.75
C GLN A 305 -31.14 -5.28 12.81
N ASP A 306 -29.92 -5.28 12.31
CA ASP A 306 -29.41 -4.31 11.35
C ASP A 306 -28.83 -5.00 10.10
N GLN A 307 -28.40 -4.19 9.13
CA GLN A 307 -27.83 -4.67 7.86
C GLN A 307 -26.30 -4.77 7.88
N THR A 308 -25.69 -4.68 9.07
CA THR A 308 -24.23 -4.81 9.18
C THR A 308 -23.80 -6.21 8.75
N GLU A 309 -22.83 -6.27 7.87
CA GLU A 309 -22.35 -7.53 7.33
C GLU A 309 -21.70 -8.41 8.39
N ILE A 310 -21.88 -9.72 8.21
CA ILE A 310 -21.29 -10.74 9.10
C ILE A 310 -19.76 -10.61 9.19
N SER A 311 -19.10 -10.22 8.12
CA SER A 311 -17.66 -9.97 8.09
C SER A 311 -17.20 -8.90 9.08
N SER A 312 -18.09 -8.01 9.50
CA SER A 312 -17.86 -6.97 10.51
C SER A 312 -18.29 -7.37 11.93
N ARG A 313 -18.76 -8.58 12.11
CA ARG A 313 -19.25 -9.09 13.39
C ARG A 313 -18.27 -10.08 14.01
N ILE A 314 -18.35 -10.25 15.31
CA ILE A 314 -17.55 -11.21 16.07
C ILE A 314 -17.69 -12.66 15.56
N GLY A 315 -18.85 -12.98 14.96
CA GLY A 315 -19.08 -14.29 14.36
C GLY A 315 -18.03 -14.63 13.29
N TRP A 316 -17.64 -13.66 12.49
CA TRP A 316 -16.59 -13.84 11.50
C TRP A 316 -15.23 -14.17 12.13
N ASN A 317 -14.87 -13.48 13.21
CA ASN A 317 -13.66 -13.76 13.97
C ASN A 317 -13.65 -15.17 14.59
N LEU A 318 -14.84 -15.67 14.96
CA LEU A 318 -15.05 -17.01 15.49
C LEU A 318 -15.11 -18.09 14.40
N GLY A 319 -15.06 -17.72 13.13
CA GLY A 319 -15.13 -18.63 12.00
C GLY A 319 -16.54 -18.99 11.54
N PHE A 320 -17.54 -18.17 11.88
CA PHE A 320 -18.92 -18.32 11.43
C PHE A 320 -19.24 -17.37 10.27
N ILE A 321 -19.60 -17.92 9.12
CA ILE A 321 -19.90 -17.10 7.92
C ILE A 321 -21.39 -16.78 7.75
N LYS A 322 -22.26 -17.50 8.45
CA LYS A 322 -23.70 -17.22 8.44
C LYS A 322 -24.09 -16.28 9.58
N PRO A 323 -25.08 -15.44 9.38
CA PRO A 323 -25.53 -14.50 10.39
C PRO A 323 -26.32 -15.16 11.54
N TYR A 324 -26.77 -16.42 11.39
CA TYR A 324 -27.55 -17.16 12.37
C TYR A 324 -27.26 -18.67 12.28
N TYR A 325 -27.14 -19.31 13.42
CA TYR A 325 -26.95 -20.76 13.56
C TYR A 325 -27.91 -21.33 14.58
N ASP A 326 -28.41 -22.50 14.28
CA ASP A 326 -29.34 -23.25 15.10
C ASP A 326 -28.93 -24.74 15.08
N ALA A 327 -28.73 -25.34 16.25
CA ALA A 327 -28.41 -26.74 16.35
C ALA A 327 -28.87 -27.35 17.66
N SER A 328 -29.26 -28.64 17.60
CA SER A 328 -29.69 -29.38 18.77
C SER A 328 -28.52 -29.89 19.68
N MET A 329 -27.34 -30.11 19.10
CA MET A 329 -26.21 -30.70 19.83
C MET A 329 -24.94 -29.87 19.82
N SER A 330 -24.51 -29.42 18.64
CA SER A 330 -23.27 -28.64 18.49
C SER A 330 -23.31 -27.78 17.24
N ILE A 331 -22.67 -26.62 17.30
CA ILE A 331 -22.48 -25.67 16.19
C ILE A 331 -20.99 -25.63 15.89
N ILE A 332 -20.61 -26.03 14.68
CA ILE A 332 -19.20 -26.04 14.22
C ILE A 332 -19.00 -24.82 13.32
N GLY A 333 -17.92 -24.10 13.53
CA GLY A 333 -17.52 -22.99 12.66
C GLY A 333 -17.27 -23.43 11.22
N ASP A 334 -17.63 -22.60 10.27
CA ASP A 334 -17.42 -22.88 8.85
C ASP A 334 -15.94 -22.74 8.47
N THR A 335 -15.24 -21.79 9.08
CA THR A 335 -13.83 -21.49 8.84
C THR A 335 -13.01 -21.52 10.14
N VAL A 336 -11.72 -21.23 10.04
CA VAL A 336 -10.80 -21.12 11.17
C VAL A 336 -11.13 -19.90 12.04
N VAL A 337 -10.84 -19.98 13.33
CA VAL A 337 -10.92 -18.84 14.25
C VAL A 337 -9.77 -17.87 13.94
N GLU A 338 -10.11 -16.64 13.59
CA GLU A 338 -9.13 -15.60 13.28
C GLU A 338 -9.49 -14.28 13.99
N PRO A 339 -8.99 -14.05 15.22
CA PRO A 339 -9.25 -12.80 15.93
C PRO A 339 -8.59 -11.59 15.29
N ALA A 340 -7.50 -11.80 14.55
CA ALA A 340 -6.74 -10.74 13.87
C ALA A 340 -7.29 -10.48 12.46
N GLN A 341 -8.31 -9.65 12.32
CA GLN A 341 -8.93 -9.40 11.03
C GLN A 341 -8.22 -8.36 10.17
N THR A 342 -7.76 -7.26 10.76
CA THR A 342 -7.16 -6.16 10.00
C THR A 342 -5.73 -6.52 9.62
N ARG A 343 -5.52 -6.85 8.36
CA ARG A 343 -4.19 -7.23 7.81
C ARG A 343 -3.44 -6.07 7.19
N TYR A 344 -4.14 -5.00 6.89
CA TYR A 344 -3.60 -3.77 6.31
C TYR A 344 -4.47 -2.59 6.67
N ILE A 345 -3.87 -1.43 6.63
CA ILE A 345 -4.54 -0.15 6.84
C ILE A 345 -4.30 0.76 5.66
N TYR A 346 -5.15 1.76 5.51
CA TYR A 346 -4.99 2.80 4.51
C TYR A 346 -4.58 4.11 5.16
N LEU A 347 -3.54 4.72 4.65
CA LEU A 347 -3.17 6.10 4.95
C LEU A 347 -3.81 7.01 3.90
N ALA A 348 -4.74 7.85 4.33
CA ALA A 348 -5.31 8.90 3.51
C ALA A 348 -4.69 10.24 3.86
N VAL A 349 -4.25 10.95 2.84
CA VAL A 349 -3.67 12.30 2.93
C VAL A 349 -4.46 13.21 2.01
N GLU A 350 -5.29 14.07 2.59
CA GLU A 350 -6.04 15.09 1.88
C GLU A 350 -5.22 16.39 1.84
N ASP A 351 -4.87 16.83 0.65
CA ASP A 351 -4.06 18.01 0.40
C ASP A 351 -4.89 19.23 -0.05
N PHE A 352 -6.22 19.08 -0.08
CA PHE A 352 -7.20 20.10 -0.49
C PHE A 352 -6.99 20.60 -1.93
N GLN A 353 -6.39 19.75 -2.78
CA GLN A 353 -6.20 20.01 -4.20
C GLN A 353 -7.20 19.20 -5.03
N ASN A 354 -7.78 19.83 -6.05
CA ASN A 354 -8.73 19.18 -6.95
C ASN A 354 -8.06 18.43 -8.11
N SER A 355 -6.74 18.53 -8.22
CA SER A 355 -5.96 17.99 -9.34
C SER A 355 -5.31 16.62 -9.05
N SER A 356 -5.60 16.01 -7.90
CA SER A 356 -5.09 14.69 -7.56
C SER A 356 -5.91 13.59 -8.22
N HIS A 357 -5.26 12.62 -8.83
CA HIS A 357 -5.91 11.42 -9.32
C HIS A 357 -6.00 10.36 -8.22
N ASN A 358 -7.20 9.78 -8.08
CA ASN A 358 -7.35 8.56 -7.30
C ASN A 358 -6.67 7.41 -8.01
N HIS A 359 -5.63 6.86 -7.39
CA HIS A 359 -4.91 5.70 -7.91
C HIS A 359 -5.24 4.40 -7.17
N PHE A 360 -6.06 4.47 -6.11
CA PHE A 360 -6.59 3.29 -5.43
C PHE A 360 -7.98 2.95 -5.93
N VAL A 361 -8.14 1.71 -6.37
CA VAL A 361 -9.40 1.13 -6.79
C VAL A 361 -9.68 -0.10 -5.95
N ASN A 362 -10.82 -0.14 -5.27
CA ASN A 362 -11.32 -1.35 -4.61
C ASN A 362 -12.28 -2.07 -5.55
N VAL A 363 -12.11 -3.39 -5.64
CA VAL A 363 -12.92 -4.22 -6.54
C VAL A 363 -14.28 -4.56 -5.94
N PHE A 364 -14.36 -4.77 -4.63
CA PHE A 364 -15.61 -5.08 -3.94
C PHE A 364 -16.16 -3.82 -3.29
N GLN A 365 -17.41 -3.48 -3.59
CA GLN A 365 -18.01 -2.15 -3.36
C GLN A 365 -18.39 -1.84 -1.90
N GLU A 366 -18.29 -2.80 -1.00
CA GLU A 366 -18.76 -2.64 0.37
C GLU A 366 -17.78 -1.85 1.26
N SER A 367 -16.58 -1.63 0.80
CA SER A 367 -15.63 -0.74 1.47
C SER A 367 -15.70 0.68 0.90
N VAL A 368 -16.27 1.59 1.66
CA VAL A 368 -16.28 3.02 1.32
C VAL A 368 -14.92 3.62 1.65
N LEU A 369 -14.05 3.67 0.66
CA LEU A 369 -12.74 4.29 0.82
C LEU A 369 -12.79 5.79 0.51
N SER A 370 -12.02 6.54 1.28
CA SER A 370 -11.75 7.96 0.99
C SER A 370 -11.04 8.11 -0.35
N PRO A 371 -11.39 9.13 -1.16
CA PRO A 371 -10.70 9.40 -2.42
C PRO A 371 -9.23 9.82 -2.26
N HIS A 372 -8.78 10.12 -1.03
CA HIS A 372 -7.45 10.67 -0.77
C HIS A 372 -6.46 9.63 -0.22
N ILE A 373 -6.66 8.33 -0.50
CA ILE A 373 -5.72 7.30 -0.07
C ILE A 373 -4.38 7.50 -0.77
N LEU A 374 -3.33 7.60 0.03
CA LEU A 374 -1.95 7.73 -0.44
C LEU A 374 -1.23 6.38 -0.47
N ALA A 375 -1.44 5.56 0.55
CA ALA A 375 -0.76 4.27 0.67
C ALA A 375 -1.63 3.22 1.37
N ARG A 376 -1.44 1.96 0.97
CA ARG A 376 -1.90 0.77 1.68
C ARG A 376 -0.72 0.18 2.43
N ILE A 377 -0.84 0.05 3.75
CA ILE A 377 0.22 -0.38 4.64
C ILE A 377 -0.13 -1.77 5.17
N SER A 378 0.69 -2.76 4.87
CA SER A 378 0.51 -4.13 5.35
C SER A 378 1.02 -4.27 6.79
N LEU A 379 0.20 -4.84 7.67
CA LEU A 379 0.54 -5.04 9.07
C LEU A 379 1.34 -6.34 9.22
N LYS A 380 2.66 -6.25 9.14
CA LYS A 380 3.58 -7.40 9.14
C LYS A 380 4.11 -7.76 10.53
N ALA A 381 3.70 -7.01 11.56
CA ALA A 381 4.22 -7.16 12.90
C ALA A 381 3.17 -7.73 13.86
N SER A 382 3.61 -8.23 15.01
CA SER A 382 2.71 -8.71 16.07
C SER A 382 2.03 -7.54 16.77
N TYR A 383 0.87 -7.77 17.37
CA TYR A 383 0.21 -6.75 18.22
C TYR A 383 1.14 -6.26 19.34
N PHE A 384 0.95 -5.02 19.73
CA PHE A 384 1.75 -4.31 20.74
C PHE A 384 3.23 -4.14 20.36
N SER A 385 3.58 -4.37 19.09
CA SER A 385 4.90 -4.09 18.57
C SER A 385 4.89 -2.83 17.69
N LEU A 386 6.08 -2.34 17.38
CA LEU A 386 6.26 -1.19 16.49
C LEU A 386 6.55 -1.72 15.08
N LEU A 387 5.69 -1.39 14.13
CA LEU A 387 5.94 -1.59 12.71
C LEU A 387 6.86 -0.46 12.24
N MET A 388 8.04 -0.80 11.75
CA MET A 388 8.96 0.12 11.11
C MET A 388 9.12 -0.28 9.65
N ASP A 389 8.82 0.62 8.72
CA ASP A 389 8.97 0.38 7.30
C ASP A 389 9.60 1.62 6.64
N ASN A 390 10.80 1.45 6.10
CA ASN A 390 11.57 2.51 5.43
C ASN A 390 11.65 2.30 3.92
N ASP A 391 11.15 1.17 3.42
CA ASP A 391 11.21 0.81 1.99
C ASP A 391 9.90 1.13 1.25
N LEU A 392 9.03 1.90 1.85
CA LEU A 392 7.73 2.29 1.30
C LEU A 392 7.80 2.98 -0.07
N PRO A 393 8.83 3.79 -0.41
CA PRO A 393 8.97 4.36 -1.75
C PRO A 393 9.13 3.34 -2.87
N ILE A 394 9.56 2.12 -2.55
CA ILE A 394 9.71 1.02 -3.52
C ILE A 394 8.36 0.34 -3.76
N VAL A 395 7.51 0.29 -2.73
CA VAL A 395 6.27 -0.51 -2.73
C VAL A 395 5.03 0.36 -3.01
N SER A 396 5.06 1.66 -2.65
CA SER A 396 3.94 2.57 -2.82
C SER A 396 4.13 3.47 -4.04
N GLU A 397 3.11 3.55 -4.87
CA GLU A 397 3.10 4.49 -6.00
C GLU A 397 2.95 5.93 -5.51
N PRO A 398 3.71 6.88 -6.08
CA PRO A 398 3.55 8.29 -5.76
C PRO A 398 2.24 8.84 -6.32
N ARG A 399 1.52 9.63 -5.53
CA ARG A 399 0.45 10.47 -6.03
C ARG A 399 1.04 11.56 -6.93
N LYS A 400 0.70 11.56 -8.20
CA LYS A 400 1.12 12.56 -9.18
C LYS A 400 0.01 13.60 -9.36
N TYR A 401 0.39 14.86 -9.50
CA TYR A 401 -0.53 15.95 -9.82
C TYR A 401 -0.52 16.20 -11.31
N PHE A 402 -1.69 16.57 -11.86
CA PHE A 402 -1.79 16.90 -13.29
C PHE A 402 -0.93 18.10 -13.69
N GLY A 403 -0.75 19.05 -12.76
CA GLY A 403 0.15 20.18 -12.88
C GLY A 403 0.75 20.53 -11.52
N PRO A 404 1.72 21.42 -11.44
CA PRO A 404 2.31 21.82 -10.18
C PRO A 404 1.26 22.45 -9.25
N VAL A 405 1.19 21.98 -8.02
CA VAL A 405 0.26 22.47 -6.99
C VAL A 405 1.00 23.02 -5.78
N ASP A 406 0.34 23.88 -5.04
CA ASP A 406 0.87 24.46 -3.81
C ASP A 406 0.23 23.78 -2.60
N VAL A 407 1.03 23.16 -1.76
CA VAL A 407 0.57 22.45 -0.57
C VAL A 407 0.92 23.22 0.69
N GLN A 408 -0.09 23.58 1.49
CA GLN A 408 0.08 24.31 2.74
C GLN A 408 -0.62 23.65 3.93
N ARG A 409 -1.62 22.82 3.66
CA ARG A 409 -2.43 22.15 4.67
C ARG A 409 -2.63 20.70 4.27
N LEU A 410 -2.58 19.82 5.25
CA LEU A 410 -2.85 18.39 5.05
C LEU A 410 -3.84 17.92 6.11
N ARG A 411 -4.78 17.05 5.73
CA ARG A 411 -5.54 16.24 6.67
C ARG A 411 -5.10 14.80 6.53
N ILE A 412 -4.75 14.20 7.65
CA ILE A 412 -4.25 12.84 7.73
C ILE A 412 -5.31 11.96 8.37
N ARG A 413 -5.61 10.83 7.75
CA ARG A 413 -6.56 9.85 8.29
C ARG A 413 -6.03 8.44 8.09
N LEU A 414 -6.29 7.59 9.09
CA LEU A 414 -6.01 6.16 9.03
C LEU A 414 -7.32 5.39 8.98
N TYR A 415 -7.47 4.55 7.99
CA TYR A 415 -8.63 3.69 7.82
C TYR A 415 -8.26 2.21 7.92
N ASP A 416 -9.19 1.43 8.45
CA ASP A 416 -9.14 -0.02 8.34
C ASP A 416 -9.46 -0.47 6.89
N ASP A 417 -9.48 -1.78 6.68
CA ASP A 417 -9.84 -2.40 5.40
C ASP A 417 -11.31 -2.19 4.99
N ARG A 418 -12.16 -1.69 5.89
CA ARG A 418 -13.58 -1.38 5.66
C ARG A 418 -13.87 0.11 5.50
N GLY A 419 -12.86 0.96 5.68
CA GLY A 419 -13.00 2.41 5.60
C GLY A 419 -13.41 3.10 6.89
N ASN A 420 -13.38 2.41 8.04
CA ASN A 420 -13.58 3.03 9.34
C ASN A 420 -12.29 3.67 9.84
N ILE A 421 -12.40 4.79 10.55
CA ILE A 421 -11.23 5.41 11.20
C ILE A 421 -10.77 4.51 12.34
N ILE A 422 -9.50 4.20 12.38
CA ILE A 422 -8.88 3.33 13.38
C ILE A 422 -8.74 4.08 14.71
N ASN A 423 -9.18 3.47 15.79
CA ASN A 423 -8.89 3.96 17.13
C ASN A 423 -7.51 3.48 17.58
N MET A 424 -6.55 4.40 17.65
CA MET A 424 -5.16 4.12 18.04
C MET A 424 -4.95 3.99 19.55
N ASN A 425 -6.01 3.98 20.37
CA ASN A 425 -5.91 3.96 21.83
C ASN A 425 -4.95 5.03 22.37
N HIS A 426 -5.06 6.24 21.82
CA HIS A 426 -4.20 7.40 22.11
C HIS A 426 -2.70 7.23 21.81
N SER A 427 -2.31 6.15 21.16
CA SER A 427 -0.94 5.96 20.72
C SER A 427 -0.56 6.94 19.60
N ASN A 428 0.71 7.32 19.60
CA ASN A 428 1.26 8.21 18.58
C ASN A 428 2.10 7.40 17.58
N TRP A 429 2.19 7.91 16.38
CA TRP A 429 2.93 7.34 15.29
C TRP A 429 3.61 8.43 14.48
N SER A 430 4.60 8.06 13.70
CA SER A 430 5.34 8.98 12.85
C SER A 430 5.49 8.46 11.44
N PHE A 431 5.65 9.37 10.49
CA PHE A 431 5.84 9.04 9.09
C PHE A 431 6.50 10.18 8.34
N CYS A 432 7.13 9.84 7.23
CA CYS A 432 7.76 10.82 6.36
C CYS A 432 7.09 10.82 4.97
N LEU A 433 6.82 11.99 4.45
CA LEU A 433 6.33 12.20 3.09
C LEU A 433 7.42 12.83 2.23
N ASN A 434 7.68 12.25 1.07
CA ASN A 434 8.53 12.84 0.05
C ASN A 434 7.69 13.65 -0.93
N PHE A 435 8.02 14.93 -1.07
CA PHE A 435 7.43 15.84 -2.05
C PHE A 435 8.45 16.11 -3.15
N LYS A 436 8.10 15.80 -4.40
CA LYS A 436 8.86 16.26 -5.56
C LYS A 436 8.31 17.60 -6.00
N MET A 437 9.18 18.58 -6.14
CA MET A 437 8.82 19.96 -6.44
C MET A 437 9.63 20.43 -7.63
N LEU A 438 9.03 21.27 -8.47
CA LEU A 438 9.79 21.96 -9.50
C LEU A 438 10.65 23.04 -8.85
N TYR A 439 11.92 23.06 -9.22
CA TYR A 439 12.84 24.09 -8.78
C TYR A 439 12.67 25.31 -9.65
N ASP A 440 12.31 26.42 -9.02
CA ASP A 440 12.37 27.74 -9.65
C ASP A 440 13.73 28.38 -9.42
N LEU A 441 14.26 28.93 -10.46
CA LEU A 441 15.36 29.90 -10.43
C LEU A 441 14.85 31.28 -10.19
#